data_ad303b20d3dd224ce9d251f07bed3b66
#
_entry.id   ad303b20d3dd224ce9d251f07bed3b66
#
_cell.length_a   1.000
_cell.length_b   1.000
_cell.length_c   1.000
_cell.angle_alpha   90.00
_cell.angle_beta   90.00
_cell.angle_gamma   90.00
#
_symmetry.space_group_name_H-M   'P 1'
#
loop_
_entity.id
_entity.type
_entity.pdbx_description
1 polymer ?
#
loop_
_entity_poly.entity_id
_entity_poly.type
_entity_poly.pdbx_seq_one_letter_code
_entity_poly.pdbx_strand_id
1 'polypeptide(L)'
;GHVAIDPKGPRCVCGLHGCLTTFVGRPALFARARILGQRHPESPLARTPDSMEVIENAALNGDPAARQLVSEAARNLGIAVSGLLNLMNPGRIVIGGDLARLGDLLLDPLREHIEQRTLLGSLSTVPIMTSDLGPRTVAVGAATMILGAALADSRLFPVVARKEAQ
;
A
#
# COMPACT_ATOMS: atom_id res chain seq x y z
N GLY A 1 4.68 -7.73 -2.66
CA GLY A 1 5.59 -6.76 -3.27
C GLY A 1 6.39 -7.29 -4.44
N HIS A 2 6.69 -8.60 -4.48
CA HIS A 2 7.54 -9.25 -5.51
C HIS A 2 6.74 -9.91 -6.64
N VAL A 3 5.52 -9.45 -6.90
CA VAL A 3 4.77 -9.80 -8.11
C VAL A 3 5.32 -8.96 -9.27
N ALA A 4 5.81 -9.60 -10.33
CA ALA A 4 6.29 -8.92 -11.52
C ALA A 4 5.10 -8.36 -12.31
N ILE A 5 5.05 -7.04 -12.48
CA ILE A 5 4.00 -6.33 -13.24
C ILE A 5 4.51 -5.82 -14.59
N ASP A 6 5.83 -5.76 -14.76
CA ASP A 6 6.50 -5.38 -16.00
C ASP A 6 7.82 -6.15 -16.15
N PRO A 7 7.90 -7.14 -17.04
CA PRO A 7 9.13 -7.93 -17.24
C PRO A 7 10.36 -7.10 -17.68
N LYS A 8 10.12 -5.90 -18.24
CA LYS A 8 11.18 -4.96 -18.66
C LYS A 8 11.42 -3.85 -17.64
N GLY A 9 10.74 -3.90 -16.51
CA GLY A 9 10.84 -2.91 -15.46
C GLY A 9 12.15 -2.94 -14.67
N PRO A 10 12.31 -2.06 -13.66
CA PRO A 10 13.53 -1.94 -12.89
C PRO A 10 13.93 -3.25 -12.19
N ARG A 11 15.25 -3.43 -11.99
CA ARG A 11 15.77 -4.56 -11.22
C ARG A 11 15.31 -4.46 -9.75
N CYS A 12 14.82 -5.56 -9.23
CA CYS A 12 14.39 -5.69 -7.85
C CYS A 12 15.49 -6.32 -6.98
N VAL A 13 15.47 -6.02 -5.67
CA VAL A 13 16.38 -6.63 -4.68
C VAL A 13 16.24 -8.16 -4.59
N CYS A 14 15.09 -8.72 -5.02
CA CYS A 14 14.87 -10.17 -5.09
C CYS A 14 15.58 -10.84 -6.29
N GLY A 15 16.28 -10.08 -7.14
CA GLY A 15 16.96 -10.56 -8.33
C GLY A 15 16.12 -10.52 -9.61
N LEU A 16 14.81 -10.40 -9.53
CA LEU A 16 13.89 -10.30 -10.66
C LEU A 16 13.77 -8.85 -11.16
N HIS A 17 13.06 -8.67 -12.28
CA HIS A 17 12.75 -7.36 -12.86
C HIS A 17 11.27 -7.02 -12.72
N GLY A 18 10.96 -5.72 -12.59
CA GLY A 18 9.61 -5.16 -12.65
C GLY A 18 8.65 -5.63 -11.56
N CYS A 19 9.17 -5.99 -10.40
CA CYS A 19 8.33 -6.28 -9.25
C CYS A 19 7.52 -5.05 -8.83
N LEU A 20 6.28 -5.24 -8.37
CA LEU A 20 5.40 -4.16 -7.90
C LEU A 20 6.11 -3.19 -6.93
N THR A 21 6.93 -3.72 -6.02
CA THR A 21 7.67 -2.89 -5.05
C THR A 21 8.64 -1.90 -5.70
N THR A 22 9.11 -2.16 -6.94
CA THR A 22 9.98 -1.23 -7.68
C THR A 22 9.21 -0.05 -8.30
N PHE A 23 7.88 -0.04 -8.20
CA PHE A 23 7.01 1.03 -8.69
C PHE A 23 6.26 1.74 -7.57
N VAL A 24 5.82 1.00 -6.52
CA VAL A 24 4.98 1.56 -5.45
C VAL A 24 5.62 1.48 -4.06
N GLY A 25 6.80 0.89 -3.92
CA GLY A 25 7.56 0.93 -2.68
C GLY A 25 8.10 2.35 -2.38
N ARG A 26 8.28 2.71 -1.11
CA ARG A 26 8.78 4.04 -0.71
C ARG A 26 9.99 4.53 -1.53
N PRO A 27 11.06 3.73 -1.74
CA PRO A 27 12.21 4.19 -2.53
C PRO A 27 11.82 4.56 -3.96
N ALA A 28 10.92 3.80 -4.58
CA ALA A 28 10.45 4.07 -5.94
C ALA A 28 9.58 5.32 -6.01
N LEU A 29 8.66 5.50 -5.05
CA LEU A 29 7.81 6.69 -4.95
C LEU A 29 8.67 7.94 -4.76
N PHE A 30 9.67 7.92 -3.88
CA PHE A 30 10.56 9.05 -3.64
C PHE A 30 11.43 9.36 -4.87
N ALA A 31 11.98 8.35 -5.54
CA ALA A 31 12.72 8.55 -6.78
C ALA A 31 11.84 9.21 -7.85
N ARG A 32 10.59 8.75 -7.97
CA ARG A 32 9.64 9.34 -8.92
C ARG A 32 9.21 10.76 -8.51
N ALA A 33 9.00 11.00 -7.23
CA ALA A 33 8.69 12.33 -6.69
C ALA A 33 9.80 13.35 -7.01
N ARG A 34 11.08 12.96 -6.89
CA ARG A 34 12.22 13.83 -7.29
C ARG A 34 12.15 14.21 -8.77
N ILE A 35 11.88 13.23 -9.65
CA ILE A 35 11.77 13.49 -11.09
C ILE A 35 10.62 14.46 -11.40
N LEU A 36 9.47 14.27 -10.75
CA LEU A 36 8.31 15.14 -10.92
C LEU A 36 8.58 16.53 -10.33
N GLY A 37 9.20 16.62 -9.16
CA GLY A 37 9.59 17.89 -8.54
C GLY A 37 10.56 18.70 -9.40
N GLN A 38 11.51 18.04 -10.10
CA GLN A 38 12.40 18.73 -11.05
C GLN A 38 11.64 19.33 -12.26
N ARG A 39 10.53 18.71 -12.66
CA ARG A 39 9.68 19.19 -13.77
C ARG A 39 8.66 20.25 -13.32
N HIS A 40 8.36 20.28 -12.03
CA HIS A 40 7.40 21.18 -11.39
C HIS A 40 8.07 21.89 -10.20
N PRO A 41 8.90 22.92 -10.44
CA PRO A 41 9.65 23.61 -9.38
C PRO A 41 8.79 24.27 -8.30
N GLU A 42 7.54 24.60 -8.63
CA GLU A 42 6.53 25.15 -7.72
C GLU A 42 5.94 24.10 -6.77
N SER A 43 6.02 22.81 -7.13
CA SER A 43 5.50 21.72 -6.31
C SER A 43 6.28 21.54 -5.01
N PRO A 44 5.60 21.21 -3.89
CA PRO A 44 6.28 20.79 -2.66
C PRO A 44 7.25 19.61 -2.85
N LEU A 45 7.03 18.77 -3.87
CA LEU A 45 7.93 17.64 -4.21
C LEU A 45 9.31 18.10 -4.66
N ALA A 46 9.44 19.32 -5.19
CA ALA A 46 10.74 19.87 -5.59
C ALA A 46 11.69 20.09 -4.39
N ARG A 47 11.13 20.37 -3.21
CA ARG A 47 11.87 20.68 -1.99
C ARG A 47 12.06 19.47 -1.09
N THR A 48 11.02 18.63 -0.95
CA THR A 48 10.99 17.50 0.00
C THR A 48 10.37 16.27 -0.66
N PRO A 49 11.04 15.65 -1.66
CA PRO A 49 10.49 14.51 -2.38
C PRO A 49 10.49 13.21 -1.54
N ASP A 50 11.24 13.15 -0.45
CA ASP A 50 11.48 11.94 0.35
C ASP A 50 10.59 11.85 1.59
N SER A 51 9.41 12.47 1.55
CA SER A 51 8.43 12.43 2.62
C SER A 51 7.06 11.98 2.10
N MET A 52 6.56 10.88 2.65
CA MET A 52 5.20 10.42 2.34
C MET A 52 4.15 11.44 2.78
N GLU A 53 4.38 12.13 3.89
CA GLU A 53 3.49 13.18 4.38
C GLU A 53 3.40 14.37 3.43
N VAL A 54 4.55 14.78 2.85
CA VAL A 54 4.58 15.86 1.85
C VAL A 54 3.84 15.42 0.57
N ILE A 55 4.06 14.19 0.10
CA ILE A 55 3.38 13.64 -1.07
C ILE A 55 1.87 13.63 -0.83
N GLU A 56 1.42 13.12 0.32
CA GLU A 56 0.02 13.05 0.72
C GLU A 56 -0.61 14.45 0.75
N ASN A 57 -0.02 15.37 1.52
CA ASN A 57 -0.56 16.71 1.68
C ASN A 57 -0.59 17.48 0.34
N ALA A 58 0.45 17.36 -0.48
CA ALA A 58 0.49 17.97 -1.79
C ALA A 58 -0.63 17.41 -2.71
N ALA A 59 -0.83 16.09 -2.73
CA ALA A 59 -1.87 15.45 -3.54
C ALA A 59 -3.28 15.88 -3.08
N LEU A 60 -3.53 15.90 -1.75
CA LEU A 60 -4.79 16.36 -1.16
C LEU A 60 -5.08 17.83 -1.49
N ASN A 61 -4.07 18.68 -1.48
CA ASN A 61 -4.19 20.10 -1.82
C ASN A 61 -4.19 20.38 -3.33
N GLY A 62 -4.22 19.35 -4.17
CA GLY A 62 -4.40 19.49 -5.61
C GLY A 62 -3.12 19.73 -6.41
N ASP A 63 -1.94 19.53 -5.83
CA ASP A 63 -0.67 19.65 -6.55
C ASP A 63 -0.60 18.68 -7.73
N PRO A 64 -0.38 19.17 -8.98
CA PRO A 64 -0.42 18.33 -10.17
C PRO A 64 0.65 17.24 -10.18
N ALA A 65 1.86 17.53 -9.70
CA ALA A 65 2.96 16.59 -9.67
C ALA A 65 2.69 15.44 -8.67
N ALA A 66 2.17 15.78 -7.48
CA ALA A 66 1.79 14.79 -6.49
C ALA A 66 0.61 13.94 -6.96
N ARG A 67 -0.42 14.52 -7.57
CA ARG A 67 -1.54 13.79 -8.16
C ARG A 67 -1.11 12.87 -9.28
N GLN A 68 -0.18 13.30 -10.13
CA GLN A 68 0.41 12.44 -11.15
C GLN A 68 1.12 11.24 -10.52
N LEU A 69 1.93 11.45 -9.48
CA LEU A 69 2.60 10.38 -8.75
C LEU A 69 1.60 9.34 -8.21
N VAL A 70 0.51 9.81 -7.59
CA VAL A 70 -0.55 8.95 -7.04
C VAL A 70 -1.25 8.16 -8.15
N SER A 71 -1.59 8.78 -9.26
CA SER A 71 -2.21 8.12 -10.42
C SER A 71 -1.31 7.04 -11.02
N GLU A 72 -0.01 7.31 -11.15
CA GLU A 72 0.97 6.31 -11.61
C GLU A 72 1.08 5.14 -10.63
N ALA A 73 1.08 5.40 -9.32
CA ALA A 73 1.08 4.36 -8.29
C ALA A 73 -0.20 3.52 -8.34
N ALA A 74 -1.37 4.16 -8.49
CA ALA A 74 -2.66 3.50 -8.63
C ALA A 74 -2.69 2.57 -9.86
N ARG A 75 -2.18 3.04 -11.01
CA ARG A 75 -2.07 2.23 -12.23
C ARG A 75 -1.22 0.98 -12.02
N ASN A 76 -0.04 1.12 -11.43
CA ASN A 76 0.86 0.00 -11.19
C ASN A 76 0.27 -1.00 -10.18
N LEU A 77 -0.39 -0.48 -9.14
CA LEU A 77 -1.12 -1.30 -8.17
C LEU A 77 -2.30 -2.01 -8.84
N GLY A 78 -3.02 -1.33 -9.73
CA GLY A 78 -4.13 -1.88 -10.52
C GLY A 78 -3.73 -3.09 -11.36
N ILE A 79 -2.53 -3.10 -11.95
CA ILE A 79 -2.02 -4.27 -12.69
C ILE A 79 -1.93 -5.49 -11.77
N ALA A 80 -1.32 -5.33 -10.58
CA ALA A 80 -1.16 -6.42 -9.63
C ALA A 80 -2.51 -6.88 -9.06
N VAL A 81 -3.38 -5.94 -8.70
CA VAL A 81 -4.70 -6.22 -8.11
C VAL A 81 -5.62 -6.91 -9.13
N SER A 82 -5.61 -6.49 -10.39
CA SER A 82 -6.37 -7.18 -11.45
C SER A 82 -5.92 -8.63 -11.63
N GLY A 83 -4.61 -8.89 -11.55
CA GLY A 83 -4.09 -10.25 -11.56
C GLY A 83 -4.61 -11.09 -10.40
N LEU A 84 -4.63 -10.54 -9.19
CA LEU A 84 -5.17 -11.22 -8.00
C LEU A 84 -6.68 -11.47 -8.11
N LEU A 85 -7.44 -10.50 -8.63
CA LEU A 85 -8.88 -10.65 -8.87
C LEU A 85 -9.16 -11.80 -9.85
N ASN A 86 -8.45 -11.82 -10.97
CA ASN A 86 -8.65 -12.84 -12.01
C ASN A 86 -8.23 -14.25 -11.56
N LEU A 87 -7.21 -14.36 -10.68
CA LEU A 87 -6.69 -15.67 -10.22
C LEU A 87 -7.42 -16.20 -8.98
N MET A 88 -7.76 -15.34 -8.03
CA MET A 88 -8.20 -15.75 -6.70
C MET A 88 -9.66 -15.43 -6.41
N ASN A 89 -10.29 -14.58 -7.21
CA ASN A 89 -11.66 -14.11 -7.00
C ASN A 89 -11.97 -13.80 -5.51
N PRO A 90 -11.22 -12.93 -4.85
CA PRO A 90 -11.42 -12.62 -3.44
C PRO A 90 -12.72 -11.83 -3.25
N GLY A 91 -13.42 -12.06 -2.15
CA GLY A 91 -14.64 -11.31 -1.82
C GLY A 91 -14.39 -9.85 -1.40
N ARG A 92 -13.13 -9.45 -1.18
CA ARG A 92 -12.75 -8.10 -0.71
C ARG A 92 -11.26 -7.86 -0.90
N ILE A 93 -10.87 -6.62 -1.21
CA ILE A 93 -9.48 -6.17 -1.23
C ILE A 93 -9.31 -5.00 -0.26
N VAL A 94 -8.31 -5.09 0.62
CA VAL A 94 -7.97 -4.04 1.58
C VAL A 94 -6.55 -3.54 1.28
N ILE A 95 -6.45 -2.25 0.98
CA ILE A 95 -5.17 -1.58 0.74
C ILE A 95 -4.66 -1.03 2.09
N GLY A 96 -3.48 -1.47 2.50
CA GLY A 96 -2.82 -0.99 3.72
C GLY A 96 -1.54 -0.22 3.42
N GLY A 97 -0.90 0.28 4.50
CA GLY A 97 0.36 1.00 4.43
C GLY A 97 0.22 2.47 4.05
N ASP A 98 1.33 3.08 3.61
CA ASP A 98 1.39 4.54 3.40
C ASP A 98 0.42 5.03 2.33
N LEU A 99 0.26 4.29 1.22
CA LEU A 99 -0.65 4.67 0.14
C LEU A 99 -2.12 4.64 0.56
N ALA A 100 -2.49 3.87 1.58
CA ALA A 100 -3.88 3.82 2.07
C ALA A 100 -4.36 5.17 2.61
N ARG A 101 -3.44 6.03 3.08
CA ARG A 101 -3.74 7.37 3.59
C ARG A 101 -4.28 8.33 2.53
N LEU A 102 -4.03 8.04 1.26
CA LEU A 102 -4.52 8.82 0.13
C LEU A 102 -6.02 8.64 -0.12
N GLY A 103 -6.65 7.62 0.48
CA GLY A 103 -8.09 7.39 0.35
C GLY A 103 -8.54 7.30 -1.10
N ASP A 104 -9.60 8.04 -1.44
CA ASP A 104 -10.20 8.02 -2.78
C ASP A 104 -9.26 8.60 -3.86
N LEU A 105 -8.30 9.45 -3.53
CA LEU A 105 -7.28 9.89 -4.50
C LEU A 105 -6.48 8.71 -5.09
N LEU A 106 -6.27 7.64 -4.31
CA LEU A 106 -5.67 6.40 -4.79
C LEU A 106 -6.73 5.44 -5.33
N LEU A 107 -7.86 5.29 -4.61
CA LEU A 107 -8.85 4.25 -4.90
C LEU A 107 -9.60 4.49 -6.20
N ASP A 108 -9.93 5.74 -6.55
CA ASP A 108 -10.68 6.03 -7.77
C ASP A 108 -9.89 5.66 -9.03
N PRO A 109 -8.66 6.16 -9.26
CA PRO A 109 -7.87 5.73 -10.41
C PRO A 109 -7.49 4.24 -10.35
N LEU A 110 -7.37 3.65 -9.15
CA LEU A 110 -7.15 2.21 -8.99
C LEU A 110 -8.34 1.40 -9.52
N ARG A 111 -9.57 1.79 -9.16
CA ARG A 111 -10.81 1.14 -9.63
C ARG A 111 -10.93 1.21 -11.14
N GLU A 112 -10.70 2.39 -11.73
CA GLU A 112 -10.71 2.59 -13.19
C GLU A 112 -9.74 1.64 -13.91
N HIS A 113 -8.53 1.49 -13.39
CA HIS A 113 -7.53 0.58 -13.96
C HIS A 113 -7.89 -0.89 -13.81
N ILE A 114 -8.58 -1.27 -12.73
CA ILE A 114 -9.06 -2.63 -12.50
C ILE A 114 -10.19 -2.96 -13.47
N GLU A 115 -11.16 -2.06 -13.65
CA GLU A 115 -12.29 -2.25 -14.59
C GLU A 115 -11.82 -2.54 -16.01
N GLN A 116 -10.76 -1.86 -16.45
CA GLN A 116 -10.17 -2.05 -17.78
C GLN A 116 -9.43 -3.39 -17.95
N ARG A 117 -9.15 -4.13 -16.86
CA ARG A 117 -8.29 -5.32 -16.85
C ARG A 117 -8.93 -6.58 -16.28
N THR A 118 -10.15 -6.50 -15.80
CA THR A 118 -10.90 -7.65 -15.29
C THR A 118 -11.78 -8.23 -16.38
N LEU A 119 -11.72 -9.56 -16.53
CA LEU A 119 -12.42 -10.28 -17.61
C LEU A 119 -13.93 -10.39 -17.40
N LEU A 120 -14.37 -10.32 -16.15
CA LEU A 120 -15.78 -10.49 -15.78
C LEU A 120 -16.28 -9.25 -15.07
N GLY A 121 -17.37 -8.67 -15.52
CA GLY A 121 -17.99 -7.51 -14.89
C GLY A 121 -18.30 -7.70 -13.40
N SER A 122 -18.50 -8.95 -12.94
CA SER A 122 -18.69 -9.30 -11.53
C SER A 122 -17.42 -9.07 -10.68
N LEU A 123 -16.22 -9.14 -11.26
CA LEU A 123 -14.96 -8.90 -10.53
C LEU A 123 -14.69 -7.41 -10.30
N SER A 124 -15.23 -6.54 -11.14
CA SER A 124 -15.15 -5.09 -10.94
C SER A 124 -15.99 -4.59 -9.77
N THR A 125 -16.95 -5.41 -9.31
CA THR A 125 -17.82 -5.08 -8.16
C THR A 125 -17.23 -5.48 -6.80
N VAL A 126 -16.06 -6.15 -6.78
CA VAL A 126 -15.38 -6.52 -5.53
C VAL A 126 -15.03 -5.25 -4.74
N PRO A 127 -15.45 -5.13 -3.47
CA PRO A 127 -15.16 -3.97 -2.66
C PRO A 127 -13.64 -3.78 -2.48
N ILE A 128 -13.14 -2.62 -2.91
CA ILE A 128 -11.76 -2.20 -2.70
C ILE A 128 -11.77 -1.01 -1.77
N MET A 129 -11.12 -1.14 -0.64
CA MET A 129 -11.12 -0.15 0.44
C MET A 129 -9.73 0.02 1.04
N THR A 130 -9.53 1.10 1.77
CA THR A 130 -8.34 1.30 2.59
C THR A 130 -8.51 0.69 3.98
N SER A 131 -7.38 0.34 4.62
CA SER A 131 -7.37 -0.14 6.00
C SER A 131 -7.55 1.02 6.98
N ASP A 132 -8.43 0.85 7.96
CA ASP A 132 -8.66 1.80 9.05
C ASP A 132 -7.57 1.74 10.14
N LEU A 133 -6.64 0.76 10.08
CA LEU A 133 -5.58 0.59 11.09
C LEU A 133 -4.47 1.65 10.98
N GLY A 134 -4.43 2.40 9.88
CA GLY A 134 -3.48 3.49 9.66
C GLY A 134 -2.01 3.05 9.72
N PRO A 135 -1.07 3.94 10.10
CA PRO A 135 0.37 3.65 10.07
C PRO A 135 0.82 2.58 11.06
N ARG A 136 -0.03 2.24 12.05
CA ARG A 136 0.25 1.20 13.06
C ARG A 136 -0.18 -0.20 12.64
N THR A 137 -0.65 -0.40 11.42
CA THR A 137 -1.19 -1.67 10.90
C THR A 137 -0.29 -2.87 11.22
N VAL A 138 1.02 -2.75 10.97
CA VAL A 138 1.98 -3.85 11.21
C VAL A 138 2.12 -4.14 12.70
N ALA A 139 2.25 -3.12 13.53
CA ALA A 139 2.39 -3.29 14.98
C ALA A 139 1.12 -3.87 15.60
N VAL A 140 -0.06 -3.40 15.19
CA VAL A 140 -1.35 -3.94 15.65
C VAL A 140 -1.51 -5.39 15.22
N GLY A 141 -1.20 -5.71 13.95
CA GLY A 141 -1.26 -7.08 13.44
C GLY A 141 -0.33 -8.04 14.22
N ALA A 142 0.92 -7.65 14.46
CA ALA A 142 1.87 -8.43 15.24
C ALA A 142 1.39 -8.64 16.68
N ALA A 143 0.89 -7.59 17.35
CA ALA A 143 0.34 -7.70 18.70
C ALA A 143 -0.88 -8.62 18.75
N THR A 144 -1.77 -8.53 17.76
CA THR A 144 -2.95 -9.41 17.65
C THR A 144 -2.56 -10.88 17.49
N MET A 145 -1.52 -11.18 16.71
CA MET A 145 -1.03 -12.55 16.55
C MET A 145 -0.50 -13.11 17.87
N ILE A 146 0.28 -12.33 18.63
CA ILE A 146 0.81 -12.73 19.92
C ILE A 146 -0.33 -12.92 20.94
N LEU A 147 -1.30 -11.99 20.98
CA LEU A 147 -2.46 -12.12 21.85
C LEU A 147 -3.29 -13.36 21.50
N GLY A 148 -3.50 -13.63 20.21
CA GLY A 148 -4.21 -14.83 19.77
C GLY A 148 -3.51 -16.13 20.21
N ALA A 149 -2.17 -16.20 20.04
CA ALA A 149 -1.38 -17.33 20.51
C ALA A 149 -1.43 -17.49 22.02
N ALA A 150 -1.35 -16.38 22.76
CA ALA A 150 -1.40 -16.37 24.20
C ALA A 150 -2.77 -16.79 24.76
N LEU A 151 -3.86 -16.36 24.14
CA LEU A 151 -5.22 -16.79 24.49
C LEU A 151 -5.46 -18.27 24.18
N ALA A 152 -4.81 -18.80 23.14
CA ALA A 152 -4.89 -20.21 22.77
C ALA A 152 -4.07 -21.12 23.69
N ASP A 153 -2.99 -20.62 24.30
CA ASP A 153 -2.13 -21.35 25.23
C ASP A 153 -1.82 -20.51 26.48
N SER A 154 -2.58 -20.75 27.56
CA SER A 154 -2.40 -20.08 28.87
C SER A 154 -1.02 -20.28 29.51
N ARG A 155 -0.24 -21.26 29.07
CA ARG A 155 1.13 -21.52 29.58
C ARG A 155 2.11 -20.43 29.13
N LEU A 156 1.78 -19.63 28.13
CA LEU A 156 2.60 -18.50 27.70
C LEU A 156 2.56 -17.32 28.67
N PHE A 157 1.64 -17.33 29.64
CA PHE A 157 1.59 -16.33 30.70
C PHE A 157 2.17 -16.86 31.98
N PRO A 158 3.18 -16.23 32.60
CA PRO A 158 3.64 -16.60 33.93
C PRO A 158 2.50 -16.36 34.92
N VAL A 159 2.05 -17.42 35.56
CA VAL A 159 1.15 -17.32 36.71
C VAL A 159 1.93 -16.65 37.83
N VAL A 160 1.61 -15.40 38.14
CA VAL A 160 2.14 -14.73 39.33
C VAL A 160 1.53 -15.47 40.55
N ALA A 161 2.31 -16.32 41.17
CA ALA A 161 1.92 -16.95 42.46
C ALA A 161 1.62 -15.79 43.43
N ARG A 162 0.37 -15.68 43.90
CA ARG A 162 0.02 -14.78 45.00
C ARG A 162 0.85 -15.27 46.20
N LYS A 163 1.80 -14.45 46.67
CA LYS A 163 2.35 -14.62 48.01
C LYS A 163 1.19 -14.50 48.98
N GLU A 164 0.84 -15.63 49.61
CA GLU A 164 -0.06 -15.59 50.74
C GLU A 164 0.63 -14.76 51.84
N ALA A 165 -0.04 -13.68 52.23
CA ALA A 165 0.39 -12.84 53.34
C ALA A 165 0.20 -13.68 54.62
N GLN A 166 1.33 -13.99 55.27
CA GLN A 166 1.36 -14.47 56.64
C GLN A 166 1.20 -13.30 57.59
#